data_482c56ac11e89b0f5e8eca4c10f3a1cc
#
_entry.id   482c56ac11e89b0f5e8eca4c10f3a1cc
#
_cell.length_a   1.000
_cell.length_b   1.000
_cell.length_c   1.000
_cell.angle_alpha   90.00
_cell.angle_beta   90.00
_cell.angle_gamma   90.00
#
_symmetry.space_group_name_H-M   'P 1'
#
loop_
_entity.id
_entity.type
_entity.pdbx_description
1 polymer ?
#
loop_
_entity_poly.entity_id
_entity_poly.type
_entity_poly.pdbx_seq_one_letter_code
_entity_poly.pdbx_strand_id
1 'polypeptide(L)'
;MQLNLFDVAQAYCDQPELSQEALYDQLKSVAGVDAQVLSRVEQIGKSGAKHSIAKRKIRWHQQTLKAMGLLERVERGRWRLSAKAQDKLLVAQKSTVMLAYATDLGIAIWGSCSDVFGGSLGNQTIALCLTSPPYPLKNPRAYGNPKPSEYVDFICEALAPIVKHLKSGGSIALNVSNDIFMSNSPARSTYLERLVIALEDRFDLSLMDRLIWENPNKLPGPIAWASKTRYQLNVGYEPILWFTNNPLACTSNNQRVLMPHSEQHQKLIARGGEARHAITGDGAYRLYPGSFGNPTLGKIPRNVLKFSGTCQNQRDYQSCAKGLNLTVHSASYPLTLATFLVNFLSEKGDLVVDPFAGSMTTAVAAERAGRRWIASEIVYDYVRGSLGRFDGSAGLTVNPGILH
;
A
#
# COMPACT_ATOMS: atom_id res chain seq x y z
N MET A 1 -2.99 -22.57 -12.65
CA MET A 1 -4.07 -21.73 -12.08
C MET A 1 -4.14 -21.93 -10.57
N GLN A 2 -4.15 -20.85 -9.80
CA GLN A 2 -4.08 -20.95 -8.34
C GLN A 2 -5.38 -20.41 -7.74
N LEU A 3 -6.32 -21.32 -7.50
CA LEU A 3 -7.56 -21.03 -6.77
C LEU A 3 -7.21 -20.50 -5.38
N ASN A 4 -7.75 -19.35 -5.01
CA ASN A 4 -7.51 -18.70 -3.72
C ASN A 4 -8.78 -18.64 -2.86
N LEU A 5 -8.63 -18.15 -1.62
CA LEU A 5 -9.73 -18.03 -0.65
C LEU A 5 -10.84 -17.08 -1.16
N PHE A 6 -10.45 -16.05 -1.91
CA PHE A 6 -11.38 -15.02 -2.40
C PHE A 6 -12.24 -15.52 -3.56
N ASP A 7 -11.69 -16.37 -4.45
CA ASP A 7 -12.48 -16.98 -5.51
C ASP A 7 -13.64 -17.76 -4.90
N VAL A 8 -13.39 -18.48 -3.79
CA VAL A 8 -14.42 -19.23 -3.07
C VAL A 8 -15.38 -18.28 -2.34
N ALA A 9 -14.89 -17.21 -1.73
CA ALA A 9 -15.73 -16.20 -1.07
C ALA A 9 -16.62 -15.47 -2.08
N GLN A 10 -16.06 -15.06 -3.24
CA GLN A 10 -16.78 -14.39 -4.32
C GLN A 10 -17.94 -15.20 -4.84
N ALA A 11 -17.75 -16.53 -5.03
CA ALA A 11 -18.83 -17.41 -5.45
C ALA A 11 -20.04 -17.36 -4.49
N TYR A 12 -19.79 -17.18 -3.19
CA TYR A 12 -20.86 -17.01 -2.19
C TYR A 12 -21.42 -15.59 -2.13
N CYS A 13 -20.68 -14.58 -2.57
CA CYS A 13 -21.23 -13.22 -2.72
C CYS A 13 -22.25 -13.14 -3.86
N ASP A 14 -21.97 -13.84 -4.97
CA ASP A 14 -22.88 -13.90 -6.13
C ASP A 14 -24.15 -14.73 -5.83
N GLN A 15 -23.97 -15.81 -5.06
CA GLN A 15 -25.07 -16.67 -4.60
C GLN A 15 -24.86 -17.03 -3.12
N PRO A 16 -25.56 -16.38 -2.19
CA PRO A 16 -25.33 -16.49 -0.75
C PRO A 16 -25.43 -17.90 -0.17
N GLU A 17 -26.11 -18.83 -0.84
CA GLU A 17 -26.22 -20.23 -0.45
C GLU A 17 -25.93 -21.15 -1.64
N LEU A 18 -24.93 -22.01 -1.50
CA LEU A 18 -24.50 -22.94 -2.56
C LEU A 18 -24.34 -24.37 -2.05
N SER A 19 -24.78 -25.35 -2.86
CA SER A 19 -24.34 -26.72 -2.73
C SER A 19 -22.87 -26.86 -3.15
N GLN A 20 -22.24 -27.98 -2.78
CA GLN A 20 -20.85 -28.24 -3.16
C GLN A 20 -20.65 -28.31 -4.68
N GLU A 21 -21.63 -28.82 -5.40
CA GLU A 21 -21.59 -28.93 -6.87
C GLU A 21 -21.82 -27.60 -7.52
N ALA A 22 -22.81 -26.81 -7.07
CA ALA A 22 -23.07 -25.47 -7.54
C ALA A 22 -21.83 -24.54 -7.33
N LEU A 23 -21.15 -24.70 -6.20
CA LEU A 23 -19.88 -23.96 -5.95
C LEU A 23 -18.81 -24.32 -6.98
N TYR A 24 -18.64 -25.60 -7.31
CA TYR A 24 -17.67 -26.00 -8.33
C TYR A 24 -18.00 -25.44 -9.71
N ASP A 25 -19.29 -25.39 -10.07
CA ASP A 25 -19.72 -24.80 -11.33
C ASP A 25 -19.55 -23.28 -11.37
N GLN A 26 -19.87 -22.61 -10.28
CA GLN A 26 -19.66 -21.17 -10.15
C GLN A 26 -18.17 -20.79 -10.25
N LEU A 27 -17.28 -21.57 -9.64
CA LEU A 27 -15.84 -21.34 -9.71
C LEU A 27 -15.25 -21.51 -11.13
N LYS A 28 -15.94 -22.23 -12.02
CA LYS A 28 -15.57 -22.28 -13.45
C LYS A 28 -15.79 -20.93 -14.12
N SER A 29 -16.87 -20.23 -13.79
CA SER A 29 -17.18 -18.91 -14.37
C SER A 29 -16.44 -17.77 -13.69
N VAL A 30 -16.41 -17.73 -12.36
CA VAL A 30 -15.83 -16.63 -11.57
C VAL A 30 -14.31 -16.67 -11.57
N ALA A 31 -13.71 -17.85 -11.42
CA ALA A 31 -12.25 -18.00 -11.30
C ALA A 31 -11.61 -18.69 -12.52
N GLY A 32 -12.37 -18.95 -13.60
CA GLY A 32 -11.89 -19.64 -14.80
C GLY A 32 -11.30 -21.03 -14.49
N VAL A 33 -11.85 -21.74 -13.49
CA VAL A 33 -11.35 -23.07 -13.09
C VAL A 33 -11.73 -24.10 -14.15
N ASP A 34 -10.72 -24.62 -14.86
CA ASP A 34 -10.96 -25.69 -15.85
C ASP A 34 -11.61 -26.92 -15.20
N ALA A 35 -12.61 -27.47 -15.86
CA ALA A 35 -13.28 -28.70 -15.46
C ALA A 35 -12.29 -29.89 -15.32
N GLN A 36 -11.24 -29.91 -16.16
CA GLN A 36 -10.19 -30.92 -16.08
C GLN A 36 -9.38 -30.79 -14.78
N VAL A 37 -9.14 -29.57 -14.27
CA VAL A 37 -8.45 -29.33 -13.00
C VAL A 37 -9.29 -29.82 -11.82
N LEU A 38 -10.61 -29.66 -11.86
CA LEU A 38 -11.52 -30.15 -10.83
C LEU A 38 -11.65 -31.68 -10.83
N SER A 39 -11.54 -32.33 -11.98
CA SER A 39 -11.64 -33.78 -12.13
C SER A 39 -10.32 -34.53 -11.89
N ARG A 40 -9.17 -33.84 -11.99
CA ARG A 40 -7.86 -34.43 -11.79
C ARG A 40 -7.70 -34.95 -10.36
N VAL A 41 -7.45 -36.26 -10.22
CA VAL A 41 -7.24 -36.92 -8.93
C VAL A 41 -5.81 -37.42 -8.78
N GLU A 42 -5.27 -37.30 -7.58
CA GLU A 42 -3.94 -37.78 -7.21
C GLU A 42 -4.01 -38.59 -5.91
N GLN A 43 -3.08 -39.50 -5.70
CA GLN A 43 -2.99 -40.24 -4.44
C GLN A 43 -2.45 -39.34 -3.34
N ILE A 44 -3.17 -39.23 -2.23
CA ILE A 44 -2.80 -38.34 -1.13
C ILE A 44 -2.79 -39.13 0.20
N GLY A 45 -1.69 -38.95 0.93
CA GLY A 45 -1.52 -39.51 2.28
C GLY A 45 -1.17 -40.99 2.31
N LYS A 46 -0.99 -41.51 3.52
CA LYS A 46 -0.56 -42.91 3.76
C LYS A 46 -1.61 -43.97 3.35
N SER A 47 -2.89 -43.60 3.21
CA SER A 47 -3.96 -44.49 2.80
C SER A 47 -4.04 -44.75 1.30
N GLY A 48 -3.28 -44.02 0.48
CA GLY A 48 -3.28 -44.18 -0.99
C GLY A 48 -4.60 -43.79 -1.66
N ALA A 49 -5.55 -43.16 -0.96
CA ALA A 49 -6.83 -42.78 -1.52
C ALA A 49 -6.69 -41.69 -2.58
N LYS A 50 -7.43 -41.86 -3.70
CA LYS A 50 -7.40 -40.87 -4.79
C LYS A 50 -8.36 -39.70 -4.49
N HIS A 51 -7.84 -38.49 -4.45
CA HIS A 51 -8.63 -37.28 -4.21
C HIS A 51 -8.28 -36.16 -5.21
N SER A 52 -9.27 -35.35 -5.57
CA SER A 52 -9.00 -34.13 -6.33
C SER A 52 -8.35 -33.10 -5.41
N ILE A 53 -7.14 -32.67 -5.78
CA ILE A 53 -6.40 -31.61 -5.07
C ILE A 53 -7.18 -30.30 -5.09
N ALA A 54 -7.77 -29.95 -6.24
CA ALA A 54 -8.54 -28.72 -6.40
C ALA A 54 -9.79 -28.73 -5.49
N LYS A 55 -10.57 -29.79 -5.51
CA LYS A 55 -11.77 -29.93 -4.64
C LYS A 55 -11.40 -29.96 -3.16
N ARG A 56 -10.24 -30.53 -2.80
CA ARG A 56 -9.75 -30.53 -1.43
C ARG A 56 -9.36 -29.12 -0.98
N LYS A 57 -8.71 -28.35 -1.86
CA LYS A 57 -8.32 -26.96 -1.60
C LYS A 57 -9.54 -26.06 -1.45
N ILE A 58 -10.56 -26.22 -2.29
CA ILE A 58 -11.84 -25.50 -2.17
C ILE A 58 -12.48 -25.76 -0.81
N ARG A 59 -12.58 -27.04 -0.40
CA ARG A 59 -13.12 -27.42 0.92
C ARG A 59 -12.30 -26.87 2.07
N TRP A 60 -10.97 -26.79 1.93
CA TRP A 60 -10.11 -26.14 2.92
C TRP A 60 -10.42 -24.66 3.03
N HIS A 61 -10.59 -23.95 1.91
CA HIS A 61 -10.99 -22.54 1.91
C HIS A 61 -12.39 -22.33 2.54
N GLN A 62 -13.36 -23.23 2.29
CA GLN A 62 -14.67 -23.18 2.97
C GLN A 62 -14.53 -23.34 4.50
N GLN A 63 -13.67 -24.25 4.98
CA GLN A 63 -13.40 -24.40 6.41
C GLN A 63 -12.70 -23.17 7.00
N THR A 64 -11.81 -22.56 6.25
CA THR A 64 -11.16 -21.31 6.65
C THR A 64 -12.19 -20.17 6.77
N LEU A 65 -13.05 -20.00 5.76
CA LEU A 65 -14.13 -19.00 5.80
C LEU A 65 -15.11 -19.27 6.94
N LYS A 66 -15.40 -20.54 7.26
CA LYS A 66 -16.19 -20.90 8.45
C LYS A 66 -15.49 -20.51 9.75
N ALA A 67 -14.20 -20.82 9.88
CA ALA A 67 -13.42 -20.46 11.06
C ALA A 67 -13.33 -18.92 11.25
N MET A 68 -13.37 -18.16 10.17
CA MET A 68 -13.47 -16.71 10.17
C MET A 68 -14.88 -16.17 10.47
N GLY A 69 -15.87 -17.06 10.62
CA GLY A 69 -17.28 -16.69 10.84
C GLY A 69 -17.98 -16.11 9.61
N LEU A 70 -17.43 -16.32 8.42
CA LEU A 70 -17.95 -15.79 7.15
C LEU A 70 -18.88 -16.78 6.44
N LEU A 71 -18.70 -18.08 6.65
CA LEU A 71 -19.59 -19.14 6.15
C LEU A 71 -20.17 -19.93 7.31
N GLU A 72 -21.42 -20.32 7.18
CA GLU A 72 -22.07 -21.30 8.03
C GLU A 72 -22.51 -22.50 7.23
N ARG A 73 -22.45 -23.67 7.86
CA ARG A 73 -22.90 -24.89 7.23
C ARG A 73 -24.39 -25.07 7.50
N VAL A 74 -25.20 -25.05 6.43
CA VAL A 74 -26.64 -25.26 6.54
C VAL A 74 -26.93 -26.75 6.71
N GLU A 75 -26.33 -27.59 5.86
CA GLU A 75 -26.45 -29.05 5.89
C GLU A 75 -25.19 -29.73 5.30
N ARG A 76 -25.19 -31.07 5.21
CA ARG A 76 -24.06 -31.79 4.62
C ARG A 76 -23.91 -31.41 3.14
N GLY A 77 -22.79 -30.72 2.80
CA GLY A 77 -22.50 -30.32 1.42
C GLY A 77 -23.12 -28.99 0.98
N ARG A 78 -23.87 -28.30 1.86
CA ARG A 78 -24.46 -26.98 1.58
C ARG A 78 -24.01 -25.95 2.58
N TRP A 79 -23.62 -24.80 2.07
CA TRP A 79 -23.02 -23.71 2.85
C TRP A 79 -23.66 -22.39 2.49
N ARG A 80 -23.77 -21.49 3.44
CA ARG A 80 -24.33 -20.16 3.26
C ARG A 80 -23.41 -19.11 3.84
N LEU A 81 -23.41 -17.89 3.24
CA LEU A 81 -22.85 -16.73 3.88
C LEU A 81 -23.54 -16.48 5.21
N SER A 82 -22.76 -16.29 6.28
CA SER A 82 -23.32 -15.85 7.55
C SER A 82 -23.85 -14.41 7.42
N ALA A 83 -24.81 -14.03 8.27
CA ALA A 83 -25.30 -12.65 8.31
C ALA A 83 -24.14 -11.65 8.50
N LYS A 84 -23.13 -12.01 9.31
CA LYS A 84 -21.89 -11.24 9.46
C LYS A 84 -21.05 -11.12 8.19
N ALA A 85 -21.15 -12.05 7.27
CA ALA A 85 -20.36 -12.07 6.05
C ALA A 85 -20.99 -11.26 4.93
N GLN A 86 -22.30 -11.20 4.88
CA GLN A 86 -23.01 -10.34 3.93
C GLN A 86 -22.58 -8.88 4.09
N ASP A 87 -22.31 -8.46 5.34
CA ASP A 87 -21.81 -7.11 5.65
C ASP A 87 -20.27 -6.96 5.50
N LYS A 88 -19.51 -8.06 5.59
CA LYS A 88 -18.02 -7.99 5.68
C LYS A 88 -17.26 -8.29 4.39
N LEU A 89 -17.88 -8.92 3.39
CA LEU A 89 -17.23 -9.33 2.14
C LEU A 89 -17.51 -8.35 0.98
N LEU A 90 -17.82 -7.11 1.28
CA LEU A 90 -17.98 -6.05 0.30
C LEU A 90 -16.59 -5.61 -0.22
N VAL A 91 -15.97 -6.47 -1.03
CA VAL A 91 -14.90 -6.06 -1.93
C VAL A 91 -15.56 -5.48 -3.18
N ALA A 92 -15.11 -4.33 -3.63
CA ALA A 92 -15.64 -3.72 -4.85
C ALA A 92 -15.52 -4.71 -6.02
N GLN A 93 -16.65 -5.07 -6.61
CA GLN A 93 -16.67 -5.88 -7.81
C GLN A 93 -16.03 -5.12 -8.96
N LYS A 94 -15.44 -5.84 -9.91
CA LYS A 94 -14.89 -5.24 -11.13
C LYS A 94 -15.96 -4.36 -11.79
N SER A 95 -15.60 -3.14 -12.12
CA SER A 95 -16.49 -2.08 -12.64
C SER A 95 -17.49 -1.48 -11.64
N THR A 96 -17.37 -1.78 -10.34
CA THR A 96 -18.13 -1.07 -9.30
C THR A 96 -17.27 0.03 -8.71
N VAL A 97 -17.70 1.27 -8.91
CA VAL A 97 -17.06 2.47 -8.35
C VAL A 97 -18.11 3.22 -7.57
N MET A 98 -17.87 3.43 -6.28
CA MET A 98 -18.77 4.19 -5.41
C MET A 98 -18.00 5.33 -4.73
N LEU A 99 -18.48 6.55 -4.91
CA LEU A 99 -18.01 7.67 -4.11
C LEU A 99 -18.47 7.43 -2.66
N ALA A 100 -17.51 7.25 -1.78
CA ALA A 100 -17.76 6.94 -0.37
C ALA A 100 -18.02 8.20 0.45
N TYR A 101 -17.10 9.14 0.36
CA TYR A 101 -17.21 10.47 0.96
C TYR A 101 -16.30 11.46 0.21
N ALA A 102 -16.58 12.74 0.39
CA ALA A 102 -15.83 13.84 -0.20
C ALA A 102 -15.63 14.96 0.82
N THR A 103 -14.59 15.76 0.59
CA THR A 103 -14.35 17.06 1.24
C THR A 103 -14.23 18.13 0.16
N ASP A 104 -14.04 19.40 0.52
CA ASP A 104 -13.75 20.44 -0.47
C ASP A 104 -12.45 20.19 -1.24
N LEU A 105 -11.53 19.40 -0.69
CA LEU A 105 -10.23 19.12 -1.29
C LEU A 105 -10.14 17.77 -2.01
N GLY A 106 -11.01 16.81 -1.71
CA GLY A 106 -10.84 15.51 -2.36
C GLY A 106 -11.96 14.51 -2.14
N ILE A 107 -11.75 13.32 -2.69
CA ILE A 107 -12.72 12.23 -2.74
C ILE A 107 -12.12 10.89 -2.36
N ALA A 108 -12.85 10.14 -1.54
CA ALA A 108 -12.60 8.74 -1.24
C ALA A 108 -13.54 7.85 -2.04
N ILE A 109 -12.97 6.88 -2.73
CA ILE A 109 -13.71 6.00 -3.63
C ILE A 109 -13.53 4.55 -3.17
N TRP A 110 -14.64 3.86 -2.98
CA TRP A 110 -14.65 2.41 -2.87
C TRP A 110 -14.69 1.83 -4.27
N GLY A 111 -13.58 1.23 -4.69
CA GLY A 111 -13.41 0.71 -6.04
C GLY A 111 -11.98 0.26 -6.30
N SER A 112 -11.78 -0.52 -7.37
CA SER A 112 -10.44 -0.90 -7.80
C SER A 112 -9.69 0.30 -8.38
N CYS A 113 -8.36 0.32 -8.22
CA CYS A 113 -7.53 1.38 -8.81
C CYS A 113 -7.68 1.44 -10.35
N SER A 114 -7.80 0.30 -11.01
CA SER A 114 -7.99 0.23 -12.46
C SER A 114 -9.32 0.84 -12.91
N ASP A 115 -10.39 0.62 -12.17
CA ASP A 115 -11.70 1.18 -12.50
C ASP A 115 -11.77 2.69 -12.22
N VAL A 116 -11.12 3.15 -11.15
CA VAL A 116 -11.10 4.56 -10.76
C VAL A 116 -10.19 5.38 -11.68
N PHE A 117 -8.94 4.96 -11.85
CA PHE A 117 -7.94 5.72 -12.61
C PHE A 117 -7.89 5.35 -14.09
N GLY A 118 -8.43 4.18 -14.49
CA GLY A 118 -8.59 3.79 -15.88
C GLY A 118 -9.70 4.55 -16.61
N GLY A 119 -10.62 5.19 -15.85
CA GLY A 119 -11.62 6.11 -16.38
C GLY A 119 -11.03 7.47 -16.75
N SER A 120 -11.90 8.38 -17.19
CA SER A 120 -11.46 9.74 -17.51
C SER A 120 -11.31 10.57 -16.23
N LEU A 121 -10.10 11.01 -15.93
CA LEU A 121 -9.83 12.05 -14.94
C LEU A 121 -10.10 13.47 -15.50
N GLY A 122 -10.65 13.56 -16.71
CA GLY A 122 -10.83 14.82 -17.41
C GLY A 122 -9.48 15.53 -17.64
N ASN A 123 -9.47 16.86 -17.43
CA ASN A 123 -8.26 17.67 -17.54
C ASN A 123 -7.45 17.74 -16.23
N GLN A 124 -7.67 16.85 -15.29
CA GLN A 124 -6.94 16.82 -14.03
C GLN A 124 -5.50 16.34 -14.26
N THR A 125 -4.54 17.09 -13.73
CA THR A 125 -3.13 16.71 -13.75
C THR A 125 -2.68 16.32 -12.35
N ILE A 126 -2.01 15.18 -12.25
CA ILE A 126 -1.53 14.60 -10.98
C ILE A 126 -0.13 15.15 -10.70
N ALA A 127 0.07 15.70 -9.51
CA ALA A 127 1.38 16.17 -9.05
C ALA A 127 2.15 15.08 -8.30
N LEU A 128 1.44 14.26 -7.54
CA LEU A 128 2.03 13.20 -6.73
C LEU A 128 1.12 11.98 -6.69
N CYS A 129 1.67 10.83 -7.03
CA CYS A 129 1.13 9.52 -6.63
C CYS A 129 1.96 9.02 -5.45
N LEU A 130 1.36 8.94 -4.25
CA LEU A 130 2.00 8.40 -3.05
C LEU A 130 1.20 7.21 -2.57
N THR A 131 1.80 6.03 -2.61
CA THR A 131 1.07 4.79 -2.32
C THR A 131 1.96 3.69 -1.75
N SER A 132 1.35 2.76 -1.04
CA SER A 132 1.95 1.49 -0.61
C SER A 132 1.12 0.34 -1.19
N PRO A 133 1.48 -0.17 -2.36
CA PRO A 133 0.72 -1.23 -3.01
C PRO A 133 0.79 -2.56 -2.21
N PRO A 134 -0.15 -3.50 -2.43
CA PRO A 134 -0.08 -4.81 -1.78
C PRO A 134 1.23 -5.51 -2.13
N TYR A 135 1.96 -5.98 -1.10
CA TYR A 135 3.26 -6.64 -1.30
C TYR A 135 3.08 -8.10 -1.74
N PRO A 136 4.05 -8.68 -2.47
CA PRO A 136 4.00 -10.07 -2.91
C PRO A 136 4.33 -11.03 -1.76
N LEU A 137 3.51 -11.03 -0.71
CA LEU A 137 3.71 -11.83 0.49
C LEU A 137 3.38 -13.30 0.26
N LYS A 138 4.08 -14.20 0.97
CA LYS A 138 3.82 -15.65 0.95
C LYS A 138 2.41 -15.99 1.45
N ASN A 139 1.93 -15.28 2.48
CA ASN A 139 0.58 -15.41 3.03
C ASN A 139 -0.23 -14.19 2.57
N PRO A 140 -1.21 -14.37 1.66
CA PRO A 140 -2.02 -13.27 1.17
C PRO A 140 -2.85 -12.66 2.27
N ARG A 141 -3.04 -11.33 2.20
CA ARG A 141 -3.94 -10.56 3.06
C ARG A 141 -5.35 -10.53 2.51
N ALA A 142 -6.28 -9.90 3.23
CA ALA A 142 -7.70 -9.83 2.87
C ALA A 142 -7.97 -9.25 1.46
N TYR A 143 -7.13 -8.34 0.99
CA TYR A 143 -7.23 -7.73 -0.33
C TYR A 143 -6.54 -8.50 -1.47
N GLY A 144 -6.02 -9.71 -1.20
CA GLY A 144 -5.22 -10.48 -2.14
C GLY A 144 -3.78 -9.95 -2.25
N ASN A 145 -2.92 -10.78 -2.83
CA ASN A 145 -1.54 -10.40 -3.11
C ASN A 145 -1.15 -10.96 -4.47
N PRO A 146 -0.60 -10.16 -5.38
CA PRO A 146 -0.04 -10.66 -6.63
C PRO A 146 1.11 -11.62 -6.33
N LYS A 147 1.32 -12.60 -7.20
CA LYS A 147 2.49 -13.48 -7.10
C LYS A 147 3.76 -12.67 -7.35
N PRO A 148 4.91 -13.04 -6.76
CA PRO A 148 6.17 -12.35 -7.01
C PRO A 148 6.53 -12.24 -8.52
N SER A 149 6.17 -13.25 -9.32
CA SER A 149 6.38 -13.26 -10.78
C SER A 149 5.48 -12.30 -11.56
N GLU A 150 4.32 -11.94 -11.01
CA GLU A 150 3.30 -11.10 -11.64
C GLU A 150 3.30 -9.67 -11.04
N TYR A 151 4.10 -9.46 -10.00
CA TYR A 151 4.04 -8.24 -9.19
C TYR A 151 4.43 -6.98 -9.98
N VAL A 152 5.47 -7.07 -10.80
CA VAL A 152 5.94 -5.93 -11.61
C VAL A 152 4.86 -5.51 -12.61
N ASP A 153 4.25 -6.47 -13.29
CA ASP A 153 3.18 -6.19 -14.26
C ASP A 153 1.96 -5.61 -13.57
N PHE A 154 1.55 -6.17 -12.44
CA PHE A 154 0.44 -5.65 -11.62
C PHE A 154 0.65 -4.17 -11.23
N ILE A 155 1.85 -3.80 -10.77
CA ILE A 155 2.15 -2.40 -10.41
C ILE A 155 2.18 -1.52 -11.65
N CYS A 156 2.78 -1.96 -12.75
CA CYS A 156 2.81 -1.20 -13.99
C CYS A 156 1.40 -0.97 -14.54
N GLU A 157 0.54 -1.98 -14.53
CA GLU A 157 -0.87 -1.85 -14.95
C GLU A 157 -1.64 -0.84 -14.09
N ALA A 158 -1.45 -0.88 -12.77
CA ALA A 158 -2.10 0.06 -11.85
C ALA A 158 -1.60 1.51 -12.02
N LEU A 159 -0.32 1.70 -12.35
CA LEU A 159 0.28 3.03 -12.51
C LEU A 159 0.10 3.61 -13.91
N ALA A 160 -0.10 2.78 -14.95
CA ALA A 160 -0.20 3.25 -16.35
C ALA A 160 -1.21 4.40 -16.55
N PRO A 161 -2.44 4.35 -16.03
CA PRO A 161 -3.38 5.47 -16.16
C PRO A 161 -2.94 6.71 -15.35
N ILE A 162 -2.27 6.53 -14.21
CA ILE A 162 -1.78 7.62 -13.38
C ILE A 162 -0.64 8.36 -14.07
N VAL A 163 0.31 7.62 -14.67
CA VAL A 163 1.46 8.20 -15.39
C VAL A 163 0.98 9.07 -16.57
N LYS A 164 -0.06 8.66 -17.29
CA LYS A 164 -0.63 9.45 -18.39
C LYS A 164 -1.15 10.83 -17.95
N HIS A 165 -1.58 10.96 -16.70
CA HIS A 165 -2.09 12.20 -16.12
C HIS A 165 -1.07 12.93 -15.24
N LEU A 166 0.17 12.43 -15.14
CA LEU A 166 1.21 13.05 -14.35
C LEU A 166 1.63 14.38 -14.99
N LYS A 167 1.59 15.48 -14.24
CA LYS A 167 2.08 16.77 -14.74
C LYS A 167 3.59 16.68 -15.00
N SER A 168 4.13 17.53 -15.89
CA SER A 168 5.58 17.61 -16.07
C SER A 168 6.28 17.91 -14.73
N GLY A 169 7.24 17.07 -14.33
CA GLY A 169 7.89 17.12 -13.03
C GLY A 169 7.05 16.57 -11.86
N GLY A 170 5.91 15.93 -12.15
CA GLY A 170 5.14 15.20 -11.15
C GLY A 170 5.89 13.97 -10.64
N SER A 171 5.54 13.51 -9.45
CA SER A 171 6.26 12.45 -8.74
C SER A 171 5.41 11.21 -8.52
N ILE A 172 6.05 10.04 -8.55
CA ILE A 172 5.52 8.78 -8.07
C ILE A 172 6.42 8.30 -6.92
N ALA A 173 5.84 8.10 -5.75
CA ALA A 173 6.53 7.61 -4.56
C ALA A 173 5.87 6.31 -4.08
N LEU A 174 6.60 5.20 -4.22
CA LEU A 174 6.13 3.85 -3.88
C LEU A 174 6.80 3.37 -2.60
N ASN A 175 6.05 3.27 -1.51
CA ASN A 175 6.52 2.56 -0.33
C ASN A 175 6.38 1.06 -0.56
N VAL A 176 7.49 0.34 -0.59
CA VAL A 176 7.57 -1.08 -0.92
C VAL A 176 8.38 -1.83 0.13
N SER A 177 8.26 -3.16 0.14
CA SER A 177 8.97 -3.99 1.13
C SER A 177 10.25 -4.58 0.55
N ASN A 178 11.36 -4.46 1.27
CA ASN A 178 12.58 -5.22 1.00
C ASN A 178 12.62 -6.58 1.75
N ASP A 179 11.53 -6.95 2.45
CA ASP A 179 11.44 -8.18 3.25
C ASP A 179 10.74 -9.32 2.48
N ILE A 180 11.03 -9.43 1.19
CA ILE A 180 10.50 -10.48 0.32
C ILE A 180 11.62 -11.45 -0.05
N PHE A 181 11.40 -12.74 0.23
CA PHE A 181 12.38 -13.80 0.03
C PHE A 181 11.96 -14.77 -1.07
N MET A 182 12.94 -15.40 -1.68
CA MET A 182 12.72 -16.54 -2.55
C MET A 182 12.10 -17.70 -1.76
N SER A 183 11.32 -18.54 -2.44
CA SER A 183 10.66 -19.65 -1.78
C SER A 183 11.68 -20.59 -1.13
N ASN A 184 11.50 -20.85 0.17
CA ASN A 184 12.35 -21.73 0.98
C ASN A 184 13.84 -21.36 0.97
N SER A 185 14.18 -20.09 0.81
CA SER A 185 15.55 -19.60 0.72
C SER A 185 15.74 -18.33 1.56
N PRO A 186 16.91 -18.11 2.18
CA PRO A 186 17.28 -16.83 2.78
C PRO A 186 17.61 -15.75 1.74
N ALA A 187 17.68 -16.09 0.45
CA ALA A 187 17.94 -15.15 -0.63
C ALA A 187 16.74 -14.23 -0.83
N ARG A 188 16.99 -12.94 -0.98
CA ARG A 188 15.95 -11.95 -1.26
C ARG A 188 15.50 -12.02 -2.71
N SER A 189 14.22 -11.72 -2.94
CA SER A 189 13.70 -11.51 -4.28
C SER A 189 14.23 -10.18 -4.84
N THR A 190 14.63 -10.19 -6.10
CA THR A 190 15.07 -8.99 -6.85
C THR A 190 13.89 -8.26 -7.51
N TYR A 191 12.69 -8.40 -6.96
CA TYR A 191 11.49 -7.78 -7.54
C TYR A 191 11.56 -6.24 -7.53
N LEU A 192 12.23 -5.65 -6.54
CA LEU A 192 12.41 -4.18 -6.45
C LEU A 192 13.26 -3.65 -7.60
N GLU A 193 14.37 -4.31 -7.88
CA GLU A 193 15.28 -3.95 -8.97
C GLU A 193 14.56 -4.08 -10.31
N ARG A 194 13.81 -5.17 -10.51
CA ARG A 194 12.99 -5.38 -11.70
C ARG A 194 11.87 -4.34 -11.83
N LEU A 195 11.24 -3.94 -10.71
CA LEU A 195 10.22 -2.90 -10.70
C LEU A 195 10.81 -1.54 -11.11
N VAL A 196 11.99 -1.18 -10.60
CA VAL A 196 12.67 0.06 -10.97
C VAL A 196 12.92 0.08 -12.47
N ILE A 197 13.56 -0.95 -13.01
CA ILE A 197 13.86 -1.04 -14.46
C ILE A 197 12.57 -1.00 -15.28
N ALA A 198 11.53 -1.74 -14.87
CA ALA A 198 10.26 -1.75 -15.61
C ALA A 198 9.54 -0.38 -15.63
N LEU A 199 9.63 0.41 -14.56
CA LEU A 199 9.05 1.75 -14.52
C LEU A 199 9.81 2.74 -15.40
N GLU A 200 11.15 2.61 -15.48
CA GLU A 200 11.98 3.38 -16.40
C GLU A 200 11.68 2.98 -17.85
N ASP A 201 11.77 1.69 -18.19
CA ASP A 201 11.63 1.18 -19.55
C ASP A 201 10.22 1.37 -20.14
N ARG A 202 9.16 1.17 -19.33
CA ARG A 202 7.77 1.18 -19.83
C ARG A 202 7.14 2.58 -19.84
N PHE A 203 7.61 3.47 -18.96
CA PHE A 203 6.95 4.75 -18.72
C PHE A 203 7.87 5.97 -18.88
N ASP A 204 9.14 5.77 -19.24
CA ASP A 204 10.14 6.84 -19.34
C ASP A 204 10.24 7.67 -18.02
N LEU A 205 10.08 6.97 -16.89
CA LEU A 205 10.22 7.57 -15.58
C LEU A 205 11.68 7.54 -15.14
N SER A 206 12.17 8.63 -14.58
CA SER A 206 13.51 8.71 -13.99
C SER A 206 13.45 8.44 -12.49
N LEU A 207 14.28 7.51 -12.00
CA LEU A 207 14.45 7.29 -10.57
C LEU A 207 15.21 8.48 -9.96
N MET A 208 14.55 9.21 -9.06
CA MET A 208 15.16 10.37 -8.36
C MET A 208 15.94 9.96 -7.12
N ASP A 209 15.39 9.06 -6.32
CA ASP A 209 16.05 8.52 -5.12
C ASP A 209 15.38 7.22 -4.65
N ARG A 210 16.11 6.48 -3.83
CA ARG A 210 15.63 5.39 -2.97
C ARG A 210 15.63 5.89 -1.54
N LEU A 211 14.57 6.61 -1.14
CA LEU A 211 14.42 7.06 0.24
C LEU A 211 14.25 5.85 1.16
N ILE A 212 14.83 5.91 2.32
CA ILE A 212 14.75 4.85 3.33
C ILE A 212 13.86 5.30 4.47
N TRP A 213 12.75 4.60 4.70
CA TRP A 213 11.99 4.76 5.92
C TRP A 213 12.50 3.79 6.98
N GLU A 214 13.31 4.30 7.91
CA GLU A 214 13.74 3.58 9.11
C GLU A 214 12.61 3.62 10.15
N ASN A 215 12.08 2.44 10.49
CA ASN A 215 11.08 2.29 11.56
C ASN A 215 11.74 1.75 12.82
N PRO A 216 12.02 2.58 13.84
CA PRO A 216 12.70 2.15 15.06
C PRO A 216 11.91 1.13 15.88
N ASN A 217 10.60 1.04 15.65
CA ASN A 217 9.70 0.13 16.36
C ASN A 217 9.29 -1.08 15.51
N LYS A 218 9.99 -1.37 14.40
CA LYS A 218 9.71 -2.53 13.57
C LYS A 218 10.01 -3.80 14.36
N LEU A 219 9.04 -4.71 14.38
CA LEU A 219 9.22 -6.01 15.05
C LEU A 219 10.35 -6.80 14.39
N PRO A 220 11.11 -7.61 15.18
CA PRO A 220 12.17 -8.46 14.64
C PRO A 220 11.64 -9.39 13.56
N GLY A 221 12.32 -9.40 12.43
CA GLY A 221 12.02 -10.27 11.27
C GLY A 221 13.14 -10.21 10.23
N PRO A 222 13.23 -11.19 9.37
CA PRO A 222 12.40 -12.40 9.23
C PRO A 222 12.72 -13.46 10.28
N ILE A 223 11.72 -13.94 10.99
CA ILE A 223 11.91 -14.90 12.12
C ILE A 223 12.65 -16.16 11.67
N ALA A 224 12.30 -16.72 10.51
CA ALA A 224 12.92 -17.94 10.00
C ALA A 224 14.43 -17.75 9.78
N TRP A 225 14.83 -16.66 9.15
CA TRP A 225 16.21 -16.46 8.69
C TRP A 225 17.07 -15.67 9.67
N ALA A 226 16.51 -14.75 10.43
CA ALA A 226 17.25 -13.98 11.42
C ALA A 226 17.27 -14.69 12.78
N SER A 227 16.10 -15.08 13.32
CA SER A 227 16.00 -15.61 14.69
C SER A 227 16.30 -17.12 14.78
N LYS A 228 15.82 -17.93 13.81
CA LYS A 228 15.98 -19.40 13.86
C LYS A 228 17.28 -19.88 13.24
N THR A 229 17.57 -19.50 11.99
CA THR A 229 18.74 -20.00 11.26
C THR A 229 19.97 -19.11 11.37
N ARG A 230 19.82 -17.85 11.83
CA ARG A 230 20.90 -16.88 12.04
C ARG A 230 21.62 -16.44 10.76
N TYR A 231 20.98 -16.56 9.59
CA TYR A 231 21.58 -16.19 8.30
C TYR A 231 21.39 -14.71 7.96
N GLN A 232 20.36 -14.05 8.48
CA GLN A 232 19.98 -12.69 8.13
C GLN A 232 19.95 -11.75 9.34
N LEU A 233 20.12 -10.47 9.08
CA LEU A 233 19.85 -9.42 10.06
C LEU A 233 18.34 -9.12 10.11
N ASN A 234 17.88 -8.52 11.21
CA ASN A 234 16.53 -7.98 11.29
C ASN A 234 16.33 -6.83 10.29
N VAL A 235 15.18 -6.84 9.62
CA VAL A 235 14.80 -5.76 8.70
C VAL A 235 14.34 -4.55 9.48
N GLY A 236 15.07 -3.44 9.39
CA GLY A 236 14.79 -2.21 10.13
C GLY A 236 14.14 -1.11 9.28
N TYR A 237 14.01 -1.28 7.96
CA TYR A 237 13.55 -0.22 7.06
C TYR A 237 12.66 -0.74 5.95
N GLU A 238 11.99 0.20 5.28
CA GLU A 238 11.30 0.00 4.01
C GLU A 238 11.77 1.05 3.00
N PRO A 239 12.06 0.66 1.74
CA PRO A 239 12.42 1.63 0.72
C PRO A 239 11.17 2.36 0.19
N ILE A 240 11.36 3.63 -0.16
CA ILE A 240 10.41 4.43 -0.90
C ILE A 240 11.08 4.78 -2.22
N LEU A 241 10.59 4.18 -3.30
CA LEU A 241 11.10 4.43 -4.65
C LEU A 241 10.43 5.71 -5.18
N TRP A 242 11.23 6.75 -5.42
CA TRP A 242 10.74 8.04 -5.90
C TRP A 242 11.15 8.25 -7.34
N PHE A 243 10.16 8.43 -8.21
CA PHE A 243 10.31 8.67 -9.64
C PHE A 243 9.67 10.00 -10.06
N THR A 244 10.09 10.51 -11.20
CA THR A 244 9.46 11.63 -11.91
C THR A 244 9.50 11.39 -13.41
N ASN A 245 8.57 12.03 -14.15
CA ASN A 245 8.57 12.05 -15.62
C ASN A 245 9.41 13.18 -16.22
N ASN A 246 9.93 14.11 -15.40
CA ASN A 246 10.81 15.19 -15.85
C ASN A 246 11.69 15.65 -14.68
N PRO A 247 12.93 15.16 -14.56
CA PRO A 247 13.82 15.49 -13.45
C PRO A 247 14.10 16.98 -13.28
N LEU A 248 14.26 17.72 -14.39
CA LEU A 248 14.60 19.16 -14.33
C LEU A 248 13.40 20.05 -13.99
N ALA A 249 12.18 19.56 -14.19
CA ALA A 249 10.94 20.25 -13.82
C ALA A 249 10.31 19.69 -12.53
N CYS A 250 11.01 18.83 -11.79
CA CYS A 250 10.47 18.18 -10.60
C CYS A 250 10.02 19.20 -9.56
N THR A 251 8.79 19.05 -9.08
CA THR A 251 8.17 19.98 -8.10
C THR A 251 8.62 19.73 -6.66
N SER A 252 9.53 18.78 -6.43
CA SER A 252 10.12 18.54 -5.11
C SER A 252 10.85 19.78 -4.57
N ASN A 253 10.71 20.03 -3.26
CA ASN A 253 11.42 21.14 -2.63
C ASN A 253 11.70 20.81 -1.16
N ASN A 254 12.98 20.68 -0.82
CA ASN A 254 13.41 20.36 0.53
C ASN A 254 13.19 21.48 1.54
N GLN A 255 13.00 22.73 1.07
CA GLN A 255 12.70 23.86 1.95
C GLN A 255 11.32 23.73 2.65
N ARG A 256 10.42 22.92 2.09
CA ARG A 256 9.09 22.65 2.69
C ARG A 256 9.14 21.63 3.83
N VAL A 257 10.27 20.98 4.03
CA VAL A 257 10.43 19.87 5.00
C VAL A 257 11.69 20.01 5.87
N LEU A 258 12.19 21.23 6.03
CA LEU A 258 13.36 21.48 6.86
C LEU A 258 13.14 20.98 8.29
N MET A 259 14.19 20.44 8.88
CA MET A 259 14.21 19.99 10.27
C MET A 259 14.93 21.04 11.15
N PRO A 260 14.60 21.13 12.44
CA PRO A 260 15.32 22.00 13.35
C PRO A 260 16.84 21.75 13.33
N HIS A 261 17.65 22.81 13.39
CA HIS A 261 19.08 22.68 13.61
C HIS A 261 19.38 22.02 14.96
N SER A 262 20.45 21.24 15.02
CA SER A 262 20.98 20.77 16.30
C SER A 262 21.54 21.97 17.09
N GLU A 263 21.54 21.85 18.41
CA GLU A 263 22.14 22.89 19.27
C GLU A 263 23.60 23.23 18.89
N GLN A 264 24.37 22.21 18.51
CA GLN A 264 25.76 22.42 18.06
C GLN A 264 25.81 23.27 16.79
N HIS A 265 24.91 23.03 15.85
CA HIS A 265 24.86 23.81 14.61
C HIS A 265 24.33 25.22 14.85
N GLN A 266 23.35 25.40 15.75
CA GLN A 266 22.91 26.75 16.17
C GLN A 266 24.07 27.58 16.78
N LYS A 267 24.88 26.95 17.64
CA LYS A 267 26.09 27.57 18.18
C LYS A 267 27.13 27.92 17.09
N LEU A 268 27.25 27.05 16.07
CA LEU A 268 28.13 27.29 14.94
C LEU A 268 27.66 28.49 14.10
N ILE A 269 26.37 28.58 13.79
CA ILE A 269 25.78 29.73 13.11
C ILE A 269 25.99 31.01 13.93
N ALA A 270 25.70 30.97 15.24
CA ALA A 270 25.83 32.15 16.13
C ALA A 270 27.24 32.73 16.20
N ARG A 271 28.27 31.90 16.03
CA ARG A 271 29.70 32.36 15.99
C ARG A 271 30.21 32.70 14.57
N GLY A 272 29.32 32.71 13.55
CA GLY A 272 29.68 33.05 12.16
C GLY A 272 30.27 31.87 11.36
N GLY A 273 30.12 30.65 11.80
CA GLY A 273 30.57 29.45 11.09
C GLY A 273 31.89 28.87 11.59
N GLU A 274 32.53 28.06 10.78
CA GLU A 274 33.81 27.43 11.09
C GLU A 274 34.94 28.48 11.15
N ALA A 275 35.82 28.32 12.13
CA ALA A 275 36.97 29.22 12.29
C ALA A 275 38.22 28.75 11.53
N ARG A 276 38.27 27.49 11.10
CA ARG A 276 39.45 26.84 10.53
C ARG A 276 39.34 26.64 9.03
N HIS A 277 40.51 26.61 8.39
CA HIS A 277 40.68 26.08 7.05
C HIS A 277 41.09 24.60 7.16
N ALA A 278 40.40 23.71 6.45
CA ALA A 278 40.77 22.29 6.38
C ALA A 278 40.53 21.75 4.98
N ILE A 279 41.40 20.86 4.55
CA ILE A 279 41.26 20.08 3.30
C ILE A 279 41.29 18.62 3.69
N THR A 280 40.30 17.87 3.26
CA THR A 280 40.16 16.44 3.54
C THR A 280 39.80 15.67 2.26
N GLY A 281 40.01 14.33 2.24
CA GLY A 281 39.71 13.49 1.10
C GLY A 281 40.47 13.88 -0.16
N ASP A 282 41.80 13.99 -0.08
CA ASP A 282 42.69 14.38 -1.20
C ASP A 282 42.28 15.65 -1.93
N GLY A 283 41.67 16.60 -1.19
CA GLY A 283 41.22 17.87 -1.74
C GLY A 283 39.76 17.89 -2.19
N ALA A 284 39.05 16.77 -2.10
CA ALA A 284 37.63 16.66 -2.47
C ALA A 284 36.74 17.52 -1.56
N TYR A 285 37.09 17.63 -0.28
CA TYR A 285 36.35 18.43 0.69
C TYR A 285 37.22 19.57 1.22
N ARG A 286 36.71 20.79 1.09
CA ARG A 286 37.37 22.00 1.58
C ARG A 286 36.48 22.72 2.56
N LEU A 287 37.02 23.02 3.72
CA LEU A 287 36.38 23.81 4.77
C LEU A 287 37.08 25.14 4.85
N TYR A 288 36.35 26.22 4.84
CA TYR A 288 36.89 27.58 4.94
C TYR A 288 36.33 28.26 6.18
N PRO A 289 37.02 29.26 6.73
CA PRO A 289 36.45 30.15 7.73
C PRO A 289 35.10 30.71 7.25
N GLY A 290 34.09 30.69 8.12
CA GLY A 290 32.72 31.09 7.79
C GLY A 290 31.85 29.96 7.20
N SER A 291 32.43 28.81 6.84
CA SER A 291 31.64 27.68 6.36
C SER A 291 30.54 27.31 7.39
N PHE A 292 29.34 27.01 6.88
CA PHE A 292 28.15 26.67 7.69
C PHE A 292 27.66 27.76 8.64
N GLY A 293 28.15 29.03 8.49
CA GLY A 293 27.76 30.15 9.32
C GLY A 293 26.49 30.88 8.86
N ASN A 294 26.00 30.62 7.64
CA ASN A 294 24.83 31.31 7.13
C ASN A 294 23.57 30.91 7.92
N PRO A 295 22.77 31.87 8.41
CA PRO A 295 21.50 31.58 9.05
C PRO A 295 20.52 30.98 8.02
N THR A 296 19.99 29.81 8.33
CA THR A 296 18.98 29.13 7.53
C THR A 296 17.80 28.73 8.41
N LEU A 297 16.62 28.55 7.80
CA LEU A 297 15.38 28.18 8.53
C LEU A 297 15.44 26.81 9.18
N GLY A 298 16.38 25.96 8.76
CA GLY A 298 16.58 24.63 9.27
C GLY A 298 17.55 23.82 8.42
N LYS A 299 17.86 22.60 8.85
CA LYS A 299 18.70 21.67 8.12
C LYS A 299 17.89 20.88 7.10
N ILE A 300 18.46 20.64 5.93
CA ILE A 300 17.90 19.70 4.94
C ILE A 300 17.88 18.30 5.53
N PRO A 301 16.73 17.58 5.49
CA PRO A 301 16.65 16.20 5.92
C PRO A 301 17.57 15.29 5.09
N ARG A 302 18.01 14.21 5.70
CA ARG A 302 18.66 13.12 4.96
C ARG A 302 17.62 12.25 4.27
N ASN A 303 18.01 11.51 3.23
CA ASN A 303 17.16 10.52 2.55
C ASN A 303 16.92 9.24 3.36
N VAL A 304 17.46 9.15 4.57
CA VAL A 304 17.09 8.16 5.58
C VAL A 304 16.14 8.83 6.59
N LEU A 305 14.85 8.50 6.46
CA LEU A 305 13.75 9.11 7.20
C LEU A 305 13.41 8.25 8.41
N LYS A 306 13.64 8.77 9.60
CA LYS A 306 13.39 8.05 10.84
C LYS A 306 12.04 8.45 11.43
N PHE A 307 11.01 7.62 11.19
CA PHE A 307 9.66 7.80 11.70
C PHE A 307 9.16 6.52 12.37
N SER A 308 8.53 6.66 13.55
CA SER A 308 7.86 5.53 14.20
C SER A 308 6.75 4.97 13.29
N GLY A 309 6.65 3.66 13.17
CA GLY A 309 5.58 2.98 12.43
C GLY A 309 4.18 3.16 13.04
N THR A 310 4.10 3.75 14.23
CA THR A 310 2.83 4.02 14.93
C THR A 310 2.71 5.49 15.28
N CYS A 311 1.54 6.07 15.08
CA CYS A 311 1.21 7.45 15.49
C CYS A 311 -0.20 7.50 16.12
N GLN A 312 -0.52 8.58 16.83
CA GLN A 312 -1.82 8.75 17.48
C GLN A 312 -2.97 8.63 16.48
N ASN A 313 -2.89 9.32 15.34
CA ASN A 313 -3.92 9.27 14.30
C ASN A 313 -4.20 7.85 13.77
N GLN A 314 -3.18 6.98 13.72
CA GLN A 314 -3.35 5.58 13.34
C GLN A 314 -4.06 4.78 14.45
N ARG A 315 -3.73 5.04 15.72
CA ARG A 315 -4.44 4.43 16.86
C ARG A 315 -5.89 4.84 16.91
N ASP A 316 -6.19 6.12 16.65
CA ASP A 316 -7.55 6.66 16.61
C ASP A 316 -8.37 5.97 15.51
N TYR A 317 -7.81 5.84 14.30
CA TYR A 317 -8.40 5.04 13.22
C TYR A 317 -8.69 3.59 13.64
N GLN A 318 -7.69 2.91 14.24
CA GLN A 318 -7.85 1.52 14.67
C GLN A 318 -8.93 1.37 15.73
N SER A 319 -9.02 2.31 16.67
CA SER A 319 -10.05 2.33 17.72
C SER A 319 -11.44 2.57 17.13
N CYS A 320 -11.56 3.52 16.20
CA CYS A 320 -12.81 3.81 15.50
C CYS A 320 -13.28 2.58 14.69
N ALA A 321 -12.41 1.97 13.88
CA ALA A 321 -12.75 0.80 13.08
C ALA A 321 -13.18 -0.39 13.95
N LYS A 322 -12.48 -0.62 15.08
CA LYS A 322 -12.88 -1.67 16.05
C LYS A 322 -14.23 -1.36 16.71
N GLY A 323 -14.47 -0.11 17.08
CA GLY A 323 -15.76 0.31 17.65
C GLY A 323 -16.95 0.09 16.70
N LEU A 324 -16.69 0.16 15.40
CA LEU A 324 -17.67 -0.13 14.35
C LEU A 324 -17.70 -1.64 13.94
N ASN A 325 -16.96 -2.50 14.62
CA ASN A 325 -16.78 -3.93 14.27
C ASN A 325 -16.23 -4.17 12.86
N LEU A 326 -15.46 -3.22 12.32
CA LEU A 326 -14.84 -3.31 11.00
C LEU A 326 -13.46 -3.97 11.06
N THR A 327 -13.04 -4.55 9.95
CA THR A 327 -11.69 -5.07 9.79
C THR A 327 -10.67 -3.91 9.77
N VAL A 328 -9.66 -4.00 10.62
CA VAL A 328 -8.64 -2.96 10.73
C VAL A 328 -7.53 -3.14 9.69
N HIS A 329 -7.21 -2.11 8.94
CA HIS A 329 -6.02 -2.08 8.10
C HIS A 329 -4.76 -1.98 8.98
N SER A 330 -3.98 -3.06 9.04
CA SER A 330 -2.86 -3.22 9.99
C SER A 330 -1.50 -2.77 9.45
N ALA A 331 -1.39 -2.42 8.17
CA ALA A 331 -0.11 -2.24 7.49
C ALA A 331 0.06 -0.86 6.81
N SER A 332 -0.60 0.17 7.32
CA SER A 332 -0.41 1.53 6.83
C SER A 332 0.90 2.15 7.37
N TYR A 333 1.59 2.91 6.52
CA TYR A 333 2.67 3.78 6.99
C TYR A 333 2.12 4.93 7.86
N PRO A 334 2.96 5.52 8.74
CA PRO A 334 2.49 6.55 9.66
C PRO A 334 2.17 7.86 8.94
N LEU A 335 1.21 8.60 9.48
CA LEU A 335 0.80 9.91 8.93
C LEU A 335 1.97 10.90 8.87
N THR A 336 2.92 10.83 9.80
CA THR A 336 4.13 11.67 9.81
C THR A 336 4.99 11.49 8.56
N LEU A 337 5.16 10.23 8.11
CA LEU A 337 5.86 9.92 6.86
C LEU A 337 5.08 10.44 5.64
N ALA A 338 3.77 10.17 5.58
CA ALA A 338 2.92 10.65 4.49
C ALA A 338 2.94 12.19 4.40
N THR A 339 2.81 12.89 5.53
CA THR A 339 2.87 14.35 5.59
C THR A 339 4.21 14.90 5.11
N PHE A 340 5.32 14.26 5.51
CA PHE A 340 6.63 14.61 5.03
C PHE A 340 6.74 14.50 3.50
N LEU A 341 6.33 13.36 2.93
CA LEU A 341 6.42 13.10 1.49
C LEU A 341 5.47 14.01 0.68
N VAL A 342 4.24 14.24 1.14
CA VAL A 342 3.28 15.15 0.51
C VAL A 342 3.85 16.57 0.48
N ASN A 343 4.40 17.07 1.58
CA ASN A 343 5.01 18.39 1.62
C ASN A 343 6.28 18.50 0.76
N PHE A 344 7.12 17.46 0.75
CA PHE A 344 8.35 17.44 -0.03
C PHE A 344 8.08 17.42 -1.54
N LEU A 345 7.11 16.60 -1.99
CA LEU A 345 6.91 16.23 -3.41
C LEU A 345 5.76 16.96 -4.11
N SER A 346 5.01 17.81 -3.40
CA SER A 346 3.88 18.55 -3.98
C SER A 346 3.76 19.96 -3.39
N GLU A 347 2.96 20.81 -4.06
CA GLU A 347 2.64 22.16 -3.62
C GLU A 347 1.19 22.26 -3.13
N LYS A 348 0.87 23.30 -2.36
CA LYS A 348 -0.51 23.56 -1.93
C LYS A 348 -1.43 23.71 -3.16
N GLY A 349 -2.58 23.04 -3.15
CA GLY A 349 -3.53 22.99 -4.26
C GLY A 349 -3.24 21.93 -5.32
N ASP A 350 -2.06 21.30 -5.31
CA ASP A 350 -1.73 20.17 -6.18
C ASP A 350 -2.63 18.97 -5.95
N LEU A 351 -2.82 18.13 -6.98
CA LEU A 351 -3.55 16.87 -6.87
C LEU A 351 -2.59 15.74 -6.45
N VAL A 352 -2.91 15.12 -5.32
CA VAL A 352 -2.26 13.92 -4.78
C VAL A 352 -3.18 12.73 -4.96
N VAL A 353 -2.68 11.61 -5.46
CA VAL A 353 -3.48 10.39 -5.63
C VAL A 353 -2.88 9.20 -4.89
N ASP A 354 -3.76 8.31 -4.42
CA ASP A 354 -3.38 7.04 -3.81
C ASP A 354 -4.29 5.91 -4.36
N PRO A 355 -3.78 5.07 -5.27
CA PRO A 355 -4.54 3.98 -5.86
C PRO A 355 -4.72 2.75 -4.96
N PHE A 356 -4.03 2.69 -3.81
CA PHE A 356 -4.08 1.61 -2.83
C PHE A 356 -4.18 2.18 -1.41
N ALA A 357 -5.22 3.00 -1.19
CA ALA A 357 -5.28 3.94 -0.08
C ALA A 357 -5.41 3.31 1.32
N GLY A 358 -5.85 2.05 1.40
CA GLY A 358 -6.01 1.36 2.68
C GLY A 358 -6.82 2.17 3.68
N SER A 359 -6.18 2.61 4.76
CA SER A 359 -6.80 3.50 5.76
C SER A 359 -6.77 4.99 5.40
N MET A 360 -6.56 5.36 4.13
CA MET A 360 -6.57 6.74 3.62
C MET A 360 -5.47 7.65 4.19
N THR A 361 -4.31 7.12 4.53
CA THR A 361 -3.25 7.90 5.19
C THR A 361 -2.68 8.99 4.29
N THR A 362 -2.48 8.71 3.00
CA THR A 362 -2.06 9.72 2.00
C THR A 362 -3.11 10.83 1.87
N ALA A 363 -4.38 10.45 1.77
CA ALA A 363 -5.49 11.41 1.64
C ALA A 363 -5.58 12.34 2.85
N VAL A 364 -5.46 11.80 4.07
CA VAL A 364 -5.41 12.61 5.31
C VAL A 364 -4.21 13.56 5.31
N ALA A 365 -3.04 13.11 4.84
CA ALA A 365 -1.86 13.97 4.74
C ALA A 365 -2.08 15.10 3.73
N ALA A 366 -2.67 14.79 2.57
CA ALA A 366 -2.98 15.76 1.53
C ALA A 366 -4.02 16.78 1.99
N GLU A 367 -5.13 16.33 2.61
CA GLU A 367 -6.18 17.17 3.20
C GLU A 367 -5.59 18.20 4.17
N ARG A 368 -4.85 17.72 5.18
CA ARG A 368 -4.23 18.58 6.20
C ARG A 368 -3.18 19.54 5.65
N ALA A 369 -2.56 19.19 4.54
CA ALA A 369 -1.57 20.01 3.88
C ALA A 369 -2.16 20.96 2.82
N GLY A 370 -3.48 20.98 2.64
CA GLY A 370 -4.18 21.83 1.66
C GLY A 370 -3.92 21.42 0.21
N ARG A 371 -3.76 20.13 -0.04
CA ARG A 371 -3.65 19.52 -1.37
C ARG A 371 -4.98 18.90 -1.73
N ARG A 372 -5.33 18.92 -3.02
CA ARG A 372 -6.45 18.12 -3.52
C ARG A 372 -6.06 16.64 -3.52
N TRP A 373 -7.02 15.74 -3.38
CA TRP A 373 -6.70 14.33 -3.34
C TRP A 373 -7.80 13.45 -3.96
N ILE A 374 -7.36 12.31 -4.53
CA ILE A 374 -8.23 11.20 -4.96
C ILE A 374 -7.61 9.92 -4.39
N ALA A 375 -8.41 9.17 -3.65
CA ALA A 375 -7.96 7.93 -3.04
C ALA A 375 -8.94 6.80 -3.35
N SER A 376 -8.42 5.64 -3.80
CA SER A 376 -9.22 4.45 -4.07
C SER A 376 -8.79 3.29 -3.18
N GLU A 377 -9.77 2.53 -2.71
CA GLU A 377 -9.58 1.33 -1.90
C GLU A 377 -10.67 0.30 -2.23
N ILE A 378 -10.27 -0.97 -2.40
CA ILE A 378 -11.20 -2.05 -2.75
C ILE A 378 -11.90 -2.66 -1.53
N VAL A 379 -11.32 -2.50 -0.33
CA VAL A 379 -11.86 -3.07 0.90
C VAL A 379 -12.80 -2.06 1.57
N TYR A 380 -14.08 -2.36 1.59
CA TYR A 380 -15.12 -1.50 2.18
C TYR A 380 -14.81 -1.11 3.62
N ASP A 381 -14.44 -2.08 4.47
CA ASP A 381 -14.14 -1.85 5.89
C ASP A 381 -13.05 -0.78 6.09
N TYR A 382 -12.05 -0.73 5.19
CA TYR A 382 -10.97 0.26 5.27
C TYR A 382 -11.47 1.65 4.91
N VAL A 383 -12.29 1.74 3.84
CA VAL A 383 -12.91 3.01 3.43
C VAL A 383 -13.86 3.52 4.52
N ARG A 384 -14.76 2.64 5.00
CA ARG A 384 -15.73 2.99 6.05
C ARG A 384 -15.06 3.39 7.36
N GLY A 385 -14.07 2.60 7.79
CA GLY A 385 -13.32 2.84 9.03
C GLY A 385 -12.47 4.12 9.01
N SER A 386 -12.09 4.60 7.81
CA SER A 386 -11.27 5.81 7.66
C SER A 386 -12.06 7.11 7.73
N LEU A 387 -13.38 7.07 7.62
CA LEU A 387 -14.24 8.26 7.56
C LEU A 387 -13.97 9.23 8.73
N GLY A 388 -13.90 8.74 9.97
CA GLY A 388 -13.65 9.57 11.15
C GLY A 388 -12.29 10.31 11.14
N ARG A 389 -11.37 9.98 10.24
CA ARG A 389 -10.10 10.72 10.07
C ARG A 389 -10.28 12.07 9.39
N PHE A 390 -11.45 12.29 8.75
CA PHE A 390 -11.82 13.52 8.05
C PHE A 390 -12.84 14.36 8.82
N ASP A 391 -13.17 13.97 10.05
CA ASP A 391 -14.05 14.75 10.92
C ASP A 391 -13.47 16.17 11.08
N GLY A 392 -14.33 17.17 10.82
CA GLY A 392 -13.94 18.58 10.83
C GLY A 392 -13.31 19.09 9.53
N SER A 393 -13.12 18.26 8.50
CA SER A 393 -12.71 18.72 7.18
C SER A 393 -13.82 19.55 6.52
N ALA A 394 -13.45 20.64 5.85
CA ALA A 394 -14.41 21.51 5.16
C ALA A 394 -15.14 20.74 4.04
N GLY A 395 -16.45 20.95 3.95
CA GLY A 395 -17.28 20.33 2.91
C GLY A 395 -17.44 18.81 3.03
N LEU A 396 -17.17 18.20 4.20
CA LEU A 396 -17.32 16.76 4.36
C LEU A 396 -18.76 16.33 4.05
N THR A 397 -18.90 15.52 3.04
CA THR A 397 -20.15 14.86 2.62
C THR A 397 -19.95 13.36 2.54
N VAL A 398 -20.92 12.60 3.01
CA VAL A 398 -20.83 11.13 3.11
C VAL A 398 -21.96 10.51 2.31
N ASN A 399 -21.62 9.53 1.48
CA ASN A 399 -22.62 8.74 0.78
C ASN A 399 -23.38 7.87 1.81
N PRO A 400 -24.74 7.99 1.90
CA PRO A 400 -25.51 7.19 2.84
C PRO A 400 -25.28 5.68 2.73
N GLY A 401 -24.99 5.18 1.53
CA GLY A 401 -24.70 3.77 1.29
C GLY A 401 -23.44 3.24 1.99
N ILE A 402 -22.56 4.13 2.50
CA ILE A 402 -21.37 3.70 3.27
C ILE A 402 -21.64 3.64 4.77
N LEU A 403 -22.79 4.11 5.23
CA LEU A 403 -23.14 4.17 6.66
C LEU A 403 -23.83 2.89 7.15
N HIS A 404 -24.31 2.08 6.22
CA HIS A 404 -24.98 0.82 6.45
C HIS A 404 -24.09 -0.35 6.03
#